data_41bf666788f16018390af8d076fab16e
#
_entry.id   41bf666788f16018390af8d076fab16e
#
_cell.length_a   1.000
_cell.length_b   1.000
_cell.length_c   1.000
_cell.angle_alpha   90.00
_cell.angle_beta   90.00
_cell.angle_gamma   90.00
#
_symmetry.space_group_name_H-M   'P 1'
#
loop_
_entity.id
_entity.type
_entity.pdbx_description
1 polymer ?
#
loop_
_entity_poly.entity_id
_entity_poly.type
_entity_poly.pdbx_seq_one_letter_code
_entity_poly.pdbx_strand_id
1 'polypeptide(L)'
;WITRLTGIEPQMVDDAPRFRDIAARVREALEGRVFVAHNVGFDWRFVAEELRMANSIMSEGPKLCTVRMARRVLPGLRRRGLDSLSRYYDVDIVNRHRAGDDARATAVILLRMLEAVDRQGIVYWDQLEDWIAGRATVLPLPSASEEGLSA
;
A
#
# COMPACT_ATOMS: atom_id res chain seq x y z
N TRP A 1 8.39 20.32 -15.39
CA TRP A 1 7.79 20.14 -14.07
C TRP A 1 8.00 18.72 -13.53
N ILE A 2 7.73 17.68 -14.33
CA ILE A 2 7.92 16.27 -13.92
C ILE A 2 9.37 15.98 -13.56
N THR A 3 10.32 16.37 -14.41
CA THR A 3 11.76 16.23 -14.15
C THR A 3 12.19 16.84 -12.82
N ARG A 4 11.68 18.04 -12.52
CA ARG A 4 11.97 18.72 -11.25
C ARG A 4 11.41 17.96 -10.02
N LEU A 5 10.29 17.27 -10.18
CA LEU A 5 9.65 16.51 -9.10
C LEU A 5 10.32 15.14 -8.90
N THR A 6 10.53 14.40 -9.99
CA THR A 6 10.96 13.00 -9.96
C THR A 6 12.45 12.82 -10.17
N GLY A 7 13.15 13.86 -10.71
CA GLY A 7 14.51 13.74 -11.18
C GLY A 7 14.68 12.83 -12.40
N ILE A 8 13.58 12.47 -13.09
CA ILE A 8 13.65 11.68 -14.33
C ILE A 8 13.83 12.64 -15.50
N GLU A 9 14.96 12.55 -16.15
CA GLU A 9 15.27 13.31 -17.36
C GLU A 9 14.86 12.55 -18.62
N PRO A 10 14.54 13.23 -19.73
CA PRO A 10 14.15 12.58 -20.98
C PRO A 10 15.13 11.49 -21.41
N GLN A 11 16.43 11.73 -21.32
CA GLN A 11 17.48 10.79 -21.73
C GLN A 11 17.47 9.48 -20.93
N MET A 12 16.93 9.48 -19.71
CA MET A 12 16.83 8.28 -18.87
C MET A 12 15.76 7.31 -19.38
N VAL A 13 14.86 7.76 -20.23
CA VAL A 13 13.72 6.97 -20.74
C VAL A 13 13.80 6.72 -22.25
N ASP A 14 14.79 7.27 -22.95
CA ASP A 14 14.91 7.13 -24.41
C ASP A 14 15.00 5.66 -24.85
N ASP A 15 15.79 4.85 -24.12
CA ASP A 15 15.97 3.41 -24.37
C ASP A 15 15.07 2.54 -23.50
N ALA A 16 14.16 3.12 -22.70
CA ALA A 16 13.28 2.36 -21.85
C ALA A 16 12.18 1.65 -22.67
N PRO A 17 11.80 0.42 -22.29
CA PRO A 17 10.71 -0.28 -22.95
C PRO A 17 9.40 0.49 -22.77
N ARG A 18 8.57 0.53 -23.78
CA ARG A 18 7.20 1.07 -23.65
C ARG A 18 6.37 0.14 -22.76
N PHE A 19 5.36 0.67 -22.11
CA PHE A 19 4.53 -0.15 -21.21
C PHE A 19 3.96 -1.39 -21.91
N ARG A 20 3.51 -1.28 -23.17
CA ARG A 20 3.02 -2.42 -23.97
C ARG A 20 4.03 -3.58 -24.07
N ASP A 21 5.34 -3.27 -24.05
CA ASP A 21 6.39 -4.28 -24.20
C ASP A 21 6.61 -5.06 -22.90
N ILE A 22 6.18 -4.51 -21.77
CA ILE A 22 6.28 -5.11 -20.43
C ILE A 22 4.92 -5.46 -19.82
N ALA A 23 3.81 -5.17 -20.50
CA ALA A 23 2.45 -5.33 -19.97
C ALA A 23 2.15 -6.75 -19.48
N ALA A 24 2.61 -7.77 -20.20
CA ALA A 24 2.44 -9.17 -19.78
C ALA A 24 3.13 -9.46 -18.44
N ARG A 25 4.35 -8.95 -18.25
CA ARG A 25 5.09 -9.10 -16.98
C ARG A 25 4.44 -8.35 -15.84
N VAL A 26 3.90 -7.14 -16.13
CA VAL A 26 3.16 -6.35 -15.13
C VAL A 26 1.90 -7.10 -14.71
N ARG A 27 1.12 -7.63 -15.67
CA ARG A 27 -0.06 -8.45 -15.40
C ARG A 27 0.28 -9.66 -14.53
N GLU A 28 1.28 -10.44 -14.92
CA GLU A 28 1.74 -11.61 -14.15
C GLU A 28 2.14 -11.25 -12.71
N ALA A 29 2.81 -10.11 -12.53
CA ALA A 29 3.19 -9.62 -11.22
C ALA A 29 2.01 -9.21 -10.34
N LEU A 30 0.87 -8.87 -10.93
CA LEU A 30 -0.33 -8.40 -10.23
C LEU A 30 -1.39 -9.51 -10.06
N GLU A 31 -1.41 -10.50 -10.94
CA GLU A 31 -2.44 -11.54 -10.97
C GLU A 31 -2.45 -12.37 -9.68
N GLY A 32 -3.63 -12.51 -9.08
CA GLY A 32 -3.82 -13.24 -7.82
C GLY A 32 -3.24 -12.56 -6.59
N ARG A 33 -2.83 -11.30 -6.68
CA ARG A 33 -2.22 -10.54 -5.56
C ARG A 33 -3.04 -9.30 -5.22
N VAL A 34 -2.86 -8.81 -3.99
CA VAL A 34 -3.40 -7.52 -3.56
C VAL A 34 -2.55 -6.40 -4.11
N PHE A 35 -3.14 -5.50 -4.89
CA PHE A 35 -2.45 -4.29 -5.32
C PHE A 35 -2.40 -3.26 -4.18
N VAL A 36 -1.20 -2.95 -3.70
CA VAL A 36 -1.00 -2.02 -2.59
C VAL A 36 -0.33 -0.74 -3.08
N ALA A 37 -0.89 0.40 -2.71
CA ALA A 37 -0.24 1.69 -2.95
C ALA A 37 -0.60 2.74 -1.89
N HIS A 38 0.21 3.80 -1.84
CA HIS A 38 -0.07 4.98 -1.04
C HIS A 38 -0.98 5.93 -1.83
N ASN A 39 -2.28 5.92 -1.55
CA ASN A 39 -3.35 6.51 -2.37
C ASN A 39 -3.67 5.66 -3.62
N VAL A 40 -3.99 4.40 -3.39
CA VAL A 40 -4.14 3.32 -4.39
C VAL A 40 -5.00 3.68 -5.60
N GLY A 41 -6.02 4.51 -5.46
CA GLY A 41 -6.89 4.92 -6.57
C GLY A 41 -6.15 5.74 -7.64
N PHE A 42 -5.10 6.48 -7.25
CA PHE A 42 -4.28 7.22 -8.18
C PHE A 42 -3.43 6.27 -9.04
N ASP A 43 -2.66 5.40 -8.40
CA ASP A 43 -1.72 4.50 -9.09
C ASP A 43 -2.47 3.46 -9.92
N TRP A 44 -3.53 2.88 -9.36
CA TRP A 44 -4.34 1.87 -10.06
C TRP A 44 -4.95 2.39 -11.34
N ARG A 45 -5.43 3.64 -11.36
CA ARG A 45 -6.01 4.23 -12.57
C ARG A 45 -5.02 4.24 -13.73
N PHE A 46 -3.75 4.57 -13.48
CA PHE A 46 -2.72 4.55 -14.52
C PHE A 46 -2.36 3.13 -14.95
N VAL A 47 -2.15 2.22 -14.00
CA VAL A 47 -1.80 0.83 -14.30
C VAL A 47 -2.92 0.15 -15.10
N ALA A 48 -4.16 0.32 -14.69
CA ALA A 48 -5.31 -0.28 -15.37
C ALA A 48 -5.48 0.27 -16.80
N GLU A 49 -5.30 1.57 -17.00
CA GLU A 49 -5.40 2.18 -18.32
C GLU A 49 -4.27 1.74 -19.25
N GLU A 50 -3.05 1.67 -18.77
CA GLU A 50 -1.91 1.17 -19.53
C GLU A 50 -2.08 -0.30 -19.93
N LEU A 51 -2.56 -1.15 -19.01
CA LEU A 51 -2.89 -2.55 -19.32
C LEU A 51 -4.00 -2.64 -20.38
N ARG A 52 -5.03 -1.80 -20.27
CA ARG A 52 -6.12 -1.74 -21.25
C ARG A 52 -5.60 -1.33 -22.64
N MET A 53 -4.77 -0.30 -22.72
CA MET A 53 -4.17 0.16 -23.98
C MET A 53 -3.24 -0.89 -24.62
N ALA A 54 -2.58 -1.69 -23.78
CA ALA A 54 -1.73 -2.79 -24.23
C ALA A 54 -2.50 -4.08 -24.58
N ASN A 55 -3.85 -4.07 -24.58
CA ASN A 55 -4.70 -5.26 -24.72
C ASN A 55 -4.35 -6.40 -23.74
N SER A 56 -3.79 -6.05 -22.58
CA SER A 56 -3.39 -6.97 -21.51
C SER A 56 -4.37 -6.88 -20.33
N ILE A 57 -5.67 -7.07 -20.64
CA ILE A 57 -6.75 -6.96 -19.66
C ILE A 57 -6.59 -8.03 -18.58
N MET A 58 -6.76 -7.64 -17.34
CA MET A 58 -6.83 -8.53 -16.19
C MET A 58 -8.10 -8.26 -15.37
N SER A 59 -8.54 -9.27 -14.62
CA SER A 59 -9.64 -9.09 -13.67
C SER A 59 -9.22 -8.10 -12.58
N GLU A 60 -10.14 -7.25 -12.15
CA GLU A 60 -9.87 -6.40 -10.99
C GLU A 60 -9.65 -7.25 -9.75
N GLY A 61 -8.43 -7.18 -9.21
CA GLY A 61 -8.06 -7.81 -7.96
C GLY A 61 -8.32 -6.92 -6.75
N PRO A 62 -8.10 -7.44 -5.53
CA PRO A 62 -8.19 -6.68 -4.31
C PRO A 62 -7.16 -5.54 -4.27
N LYS A 63 -7.55 -4.41 -3.67
CA LYS A 63 -6.71 -3.21 -3.58
C LYS A 63 -6.62 -2.70 -2.15
N LEU A 64 -5.43 -2.40 -1.67
CA LEU A 64 -5.19 -1.87 -0.34
C LEU A 64 -4.57 -0.47 -0.40
N CYS A 65 -5.23 0.48 0.25
CA CYS A 65 -4.75 1.86 0.35
C CYS A 65 -4.11 2.10 1.72
N THR A 66 -2.80 2.33 1.76
CA THR A 66 -2.09 2.58 3.02
C THR A 66 -2.54 3.87 3.70
N VAL A 67 -3.03 4.88 2.96
CA VAL A 67 -3.64 6.08 3.55
C VAL A 67 -4.93 5.76 4.31
N ARG A 68 -5.80 4.91 3.72
CA ARG A 68 -7.04 4.48 4.38
C ARG A 68 -6.76 3.62 5.60
N MET A 69 -5.83 2.67 5.46
CA MET A 69 -5.39 1.83 6.57
C MET A 69 -4.80 2.66 7.72
N ALA A 70 -3.93 3.64 7.41
CA ALA A 70 -3.34 4.54 8.40
C ALA A 70 -4.39 5.38 9.16
N ARG A 71 -5.55 5.67 8.57
CA ARG A 71 -6.65 6.35 9.28
C ARG A 71 -7.20 5.51 10.43
N ARG A 72 -7.14 4.20 10.29
CA ARG A 72 -7.65 3.24 11.29
C ARG A 72 -6.55 2.88 12.31
N VAL A 73 -5.34 2.61 11.82
CA VAL A 73 -4.19 2.23 12.68
C VAL A 73 -3.69 3.40 13.52
N LEU A 74 -3.71 4.62 12.96
CA LEU A 74 -3.16 5.83 13.58
C LEU A 74 -4.21 6.96 13.61
N PRO A 75 -5.30 6.82 14.39
CA PRO A 75 -6.38 7.82 14.39
C PRO A 75 -5.89 9.21 14.83
N GLY A 76 -4.92 9.29 15.72
CA GLY A 76 -4.33 10.55 16.21
C GLY A 76 -3.37 11.24 15.22
N LEU A 77 -2.93 10.56 14.16
CA LEU A 77 -2.02 11.17 13.19
C LEU A 77 -2.78 12.07 12.22
N ARG A 78 -2.54 13.38 12.27
CA ARG A 78 -3.29 14.37 11.47
C ARG A 78 -2.97 14.30 9.98
N ARG A 79 -1.70 14.14 9.61
CA ARG A 79 -1.22 14.04 8.22
C ARG A 79 -0.78 12.61 7.93
N ARG A 80 -1.28 12.04 6.84
CA ARG A 80 -1.05 10.64 6.45
C ARG A 80 -0.41 10.50 5.06
N GLY A 81 0.28 11.56 4.61
CA GLY A 81 1.14 11.47 3.43
C GLY A 81 2.34 10.56 3.73
N LEU A 82 2.98 10.03 2.67
CA LEU A 82 4.08 9.07 2.79
C LEU A 82 5.20 9.59 3.71
N ASP A 83 5.59 10.87 3.59
CA ASP A 83 6.59 11.48 4.47
C ASP A 83 6.20 11.49 5.96
N SER A 84 4.90 11.64 6.24
CA SER A 84 4.42 11.65 7.62
C SER A 84 4.42 10.27 8.23
N LEU A 85 4.05 9.25 7.42
CA LEU A 85 4.10 7.86 7.84
C LEU A 85 5.53 7.36 7.95
N SER A 86 6.42 7.75 7.04
CA SER A 86 7.85 7.40 7.08
C SER A 86 8.50 7.92 8.36
N ARG A 87 8.26 9.18 8.72
CA ARG A 87 8.73 9.73 9.99
C ARG A 87 8.14 9.04 11.22
N TYR A 88 6.86 8.68 11.16
CA TYR A 88 6.22 8.00 12.28
C TYR A 88 6.77 6.59 12.51
N TYR A 89 7.09 5.85 11.44
CA TYR A 89 7.60 4.49 11.50
C TYR A 89 9.12 4.39 11.41
N ASP A 90 9.83 5.53 11.39
CA ASP A 90 11.30 5.60 11.23
C ASP A 90 11.78 4.86 9.98
N VAL A 91 11.16 5.19 8.84
CA VAL A 91 11.48 4.59 7.53
C VAL A 91 12.12 5.64 6.63
N ASP A 92 13.37 5.44 6.27
CA ASP A 92 14.09 6.33 5.36
C ASP A 92 13.63 6.16 3.91
N ILE A 93 13.43 7.29 3.22
CA ILE A 93 13.21 7.36 1.78
C ILE A 93 14.42 8.06 1.16
N VAL A 94 15.28 7.27 0.53
CA VAL A 94 16.57 7.78 0.00
C VAL A 94 16.35 8.79 -1.12
N ASN A 95 15.54 8.44 -2.13
CA ASN A 95 15.24 9.32 -3.26
C ASN A 95 13.73 9.57 -3.33
N ARG A 96 13.28 10.59 -2.64
CA ARG A 96 11.87 10.97 -2.61
C ARG A 96 11.38 11.30 -4.03
N HIS A 97 10.15 10.86 -4.37
CA HIS A 97 9.53 10.94 -5.68
C HIS A 97 10.17 10.06 -6.77
N ARG A 98 11.05 9.15 -6.40
CA ARG A 98 11.41 7.99 -7.20
C ARG A 98 10.45 6.85 -6.87
N ALA A 99 9.72 6.37 -7.87
CA ALA A 99 8.65 5.39 -7.67
C ALA A 99 9.11 4.13 -6.94
N GLY A 100 10.33 3.64 -7.20
CA GLY A 100 10.90 2.47 -6.52
C GLY A 100 11.13 2.70 -5.03
N ASP A 101 11.70 3.84 -4.65
CA ASP A 101 11.99 4.16 -3.25
C ASP A 101 10.70 4.47 -2.48
N ASP A 102 9.75 5.17 -3.11
CA ASP A 102 8.42 5.42 -2.54
C ASP A 102 7.63 4.10 -2.36
N ALA A 103 7.71 3.18 -3.31
CA ALA A 103 7.08 1.86 -3.22
C ALA A 103 7.71 1.01 -2.11
N ARG A 104 9.04 1.02 -1.98
CA ARG A 104 9.75 0.32 -0.89
C ARG A 104 9.35 0.86 0.49
N ALA A 105 9.34 2.18 0.65
CA ALA A 105 8.89 2.79 1.90
C ALA A 105 7.43 2.43 2.20
N THR A 106 6.55 2.46 1.18
CA THR A 106 5.15 2.06 1.31
C THR A 106 5.04 0.60 1.78
N ALA A 107 5.86 -0.30 1.25
CA ALA A 107 5.87 -1.71 1.66
C ALA A 107 6.30 -1.89 3.13
N VAL A 108 7.37 -1.23 3.55
CA VAL A 108 7.83 -1.30 4.95
C VAL A 108 6.77 -0.75 5.90
N ILE A 109 6.19 0.41 5.58
CA ILE A 109 5.11 1.02 6.36
C ILE A 109 3.89 0.10 6.43
N LEU A 110 3.52 -0.55 5.31
CA LEU A 110 2.44 -1.54 5.28
C LEU A 110 2.70 -2.67 6.28
N LEU A 111 3.90 -3.26 6.27
CA LEU A 111 4.24 -4.35 7.19
C LEU A 111 4.09 -3.92 8.66
N ARG A 112 4.56 -2.72 9.02
CA ARG A 112 4.37 -2.17 10.38
C ARG A 112 2.89 -1.98 10.74
N MET A 113 2.09 -1.53 9.78
CA MET A 113 0.64 -1.40 10.01
C MET A 113 -0.05 -2.76 10.13
N LEU A 114 0.36 -3.76 9.34
CA LEU A 114 -0.18 -5.13 9.44
C LEU A 114 0.14 -5.77 10.79
N GLU A 115 1.35 -5.58 11.32
CA GLU A 115 1.69 -6.00 12.68
C GLU A 115 0.76 -5.39 13.74
N ALA A 116 0.36 -4.12 13.56
CA ALA A 116 -0.56 -3.46 14.47
C ALA A 116 -2.01 -3.97 14.33
N VAL A 117 -2.40 -4.37 13.13
CA VAL A 117 -3.71 -4.96 12.81
C VAL A 117 -3.81 -6.38 13.34
N ASP A 118 -2.76 -7.19 13.16
CA ASP A 118 -2.67 -8.55 13.69
C ASP A 118 -2.84 -8.58 15.21
N ARG A 119 -2.19 -7.64 15.92
CA ARG A 119 -2.37 -7.47 17.38
C ARG A 119 -3.81 -7.14 17.81
N GLN A 120 -4.67 -6.74 16.87
CA GLN A 120 -6.10 -6.53 17.09
C GLN A 120 -6.94 -7.75 16.71
N GLY A 121 -6.31 -8.88 16.36
CA GLY A 121 -6.99 -10.13 16.00
C GLY A 121 -7.59 -10.13 14.59
N ILE A 122 -7.20 -9.15 13.73
CA ILE A 122 -7.62 -9.11 12.33
C ILE A 122 -6.59 -9.87 11.51
N VAL A 123 -6.92 -11.11 11.12
CA VAL A 123 -5.98 -12.03 10.45
C VAL A 123 -6.42 -12.40 9.04
N TYR A 124 -7.67 -12.11 8.65
CA TYR A 124 -8.22 -12.42 7.34
C TYR A 124 -8.46 -11.16 6.51
N TRP A 125 -8.42 -11.32 5.18
CA TRP A 125 -8.57 -10.21 4.23
C TRP A 125 -9.93 -9.50 4.34
N ASP A 126 -11.02 -10.24 4.42
CA ASP A 126 -12.38 -9.72 4.58
C ASP A 126 -12.55 -8.91 5.87
N GLN A 127 -11.99 -9.40 6.97
CA GLN A 127 -11.95 -8.67 8.25
C GLN A 127 -11.20 -7.33 8.09
N LEU A 128 -10.05 -7.35 7.40
CA LEU A 128 -9.26 -6.13 7.16
C LEU A 128 -10.02 -5.12 6.29
N GLU A 129 -10.67 -5.58 5.22
CA GLU A 129 -11.48 -4.71 4.36
C GLU A 129 -12.64 -4.07 5.13
N ASP A 130 -13.39 -4.86 5.91
CA ASP A 130 -14.51 -4.39 6.71
C ASP A 130 -14.06 -3.39 7.78
N TRP A 131 -12.95 -3.68 8.43
CA TRP A 131 -12.39 -2.78 9.42
C TRP A 131 -11.90 -1.46 8.80
N ILE A 132 -11.18 -1.49 7.69
CA ILE A 132 -10.74 -0.27 6.98
C ILE A 132 -11.94 0.55 6.49
N ALA A 133 -13.00 -0.12 6.04
CA ALA A 133 -14.23 0.52 5.59
C ALA A 133 -15.11 1.06 6.73
N GLY A 134 -14.80 0.74 7.99
CA GLY A 134 -15.60 1.12 9.15
C GLY A 134 -16.88 0.30 9.33
N ARG A 135 -17.00 -0.82 8.64
CA ARG A 135 -18.13 -1.76 8.76
C ARG A 135 -18.01 -2.69 9.96
N ALA A 136 -16.78 -2.94 10.43
CA ALA A 136 -16.51 -3.72 11.62
C ALA A 136 -15.79 -2.87 12.68
N THR A 137 -16.21 -3.05 13.94
CA THR A 137 -15.50 -2.56 15.11
C THR A 137 -14.75 -3.76 15.68
N VAL A 138 -13.42 -3.67 15.77
CA VAL A 138 -12.65 -4.69 16.46
C VAL A 138 -12.93 -4.58 17.95
N LEU A 139 -13.41 -5.65 18.55
CA LEU A 139 -13.50 -5.74 20.00
C LEU A 139 -12.05 -5.76 20.53
N PRO A 140 -11.72 -5.01 21.58
CA PRO A 140 -10.42 -5.11 22.22
C PRO A 140 -10.22 -6.58 22.63
N LEU A 141 -9.03 -7.12 22.34
CA LEU A 141 -8.63 -8.43 22.85
C LEU A 141 -8.81 -8.43 24.35
N PRO A 142 -9.35 -9.50 24.97
CA PRO A 142 -9.37 -9.63 26.41
C PRO A 142 -7.93 -9.45 26.90
N SER A 143 -7.75 -8.56 27.86
CA SER A 143 -6.43 -8.35 28.48
C SER A 143 -5.96 -9.69 29.04
N ALA A 144 -4.72 -10.08 28.73
CA ALA A 144 -4.08 -11.33 29.15
C ALA A 144 -3.82 -11.40 30.68
N SER A 145 -4.79 -11.00 31.49
CA SER A 145 -4.68 -10.88 32.96
C SER A 145 -5.86 -11.47 33.71
N GLU A 146 -6.40 -12.62 33.28
CA GLU A 146 -7.33 -13.40 34.12
C GLU A 146 -7.22 -14.93 33.95
N GLU A 147 -6.11 -15.48 33.46
CA GLU A 147 -5.84 -16.91 33.57
C GLU A 147 -4.60 -17.16 34.43
N GLY A 148 -4.79 -17.13 35.71
CA GLY A 148 -3.69 -17.52 36.63
C GLY A 148 -3.88 -17.12 38.07
N LEU A 149 -5.00 -17.52 38.69
CA LEU A 149 -5.01 -17.80 40.15
C LEU A 149 -6.32 -18.53 40.50
N SER A 150 -6.30 -19.84 40.35
CA SER A 150 -7.19 -20.73 41.13
C SER A 150 -6.67 -22.15 41.01
N ALA A 151 -5.78 -22.50 41.88
CA ALA A 151 -5.66 -23.86 42.46
C ALA A 151 -4.68 -23.77 43.64
#